data_7e730e0056d890579e6e98aae15d8acb
#
_entry.id   7e730e0056d890579e6e98aae15d8acb
#
_cell.length_a   1.000
_cell.length_b   1.000
_cell.length_c   1.000
_cell.angle_alpha   90.00
_cell.angle_beta   90.00
_cell.angle_gamma   90.00
#
_symmetry.space_group_name_H-M   'P 1'
#
loop_
_entity.id
_entity.type
_entity.pdbx_description
1 polymer ?
#
loop_
_entity_poly.entity_id
_entity_poly.type
_entity_poly.pdbx_seq_one_letter_code
_entity_poly.pdbx_strand_id
1 'polypeptide(L)'
;CTGQGGFFGDDEPEEMPFEYDLTIEDMWNDIPINQTSASDIINMTYDFEKSPRITNLTEIGYSMNGQPLLLVEFGDYDPAIPTVYFVAAQHGNEPASVDSAYLLARHFARGSPEEVDPILEKINLAVFVMVNPDGRDAGSRGNANGTDLNRDHMKLLEPEGKIMQKAFQKIHPSVTVDMHEFGGAGTIIFQVAAPQNPTTHPDVLAASYVLETDVIEAINEEWGFGSVTNYPPTTSSQDSSIHRNHFAVHGSVSL
;
A
#
# COMPACT_ATOMS: atom_id res chain seq x y z
N CYS A 1 57.91 -13.55 -37.52
CA CYS A 1 56.75 -12.63 -37.62
C CYS A 1 55.90 -12.81 -36.35
N THR A 2 56.00 -11.88 -35.46
CA THR A 2 55.31 -11.81 -34.16
C THR A 2 53.94 -11.17 -34.34
N GLY A 3 52.88 -11.93 -34.11
CA GLY A 3 51.51 -11.40 -34.00
C GLY A 3 51.24 -11.00 -32.53
N GLN A 4 51.01 -9.72 -32.28
CA GLN A 4 50.47 -9.21 -31.04
C GLN A 4 48.96 -9.45 -31.04
N GLY A 5 48.46 -10.28 -30.18
CA GLY A 5 47.04 -10.37 -29.85
C GLY A 5 46.70 -9.22 -28.88
N GLY A 6 45.83 -8.33 -29.34
CA GLY A 6 45.22 -7.32 -28.48
C GLY A 6 44.24 -7.97 -27.52
N PHE A 7 44.45 -7.76 -26.24
CA PHE A 7 43.46 -7.97 -25.17
C PHE A 7 42.44 -6.86 -25.32
N PHE A 8 41.25 -7.15 -25.77
CA PHE A 8 40.06 -6.36 -25.48
C PHE A 8 39.63 -6.81 -24.09
N GLY A 9 39.85 -5.99 -23.11
CA GLY A 9 39.20 -6.14 -21.81
C GLY A 9 37.70 -5.94 -22.04
N ASP A 10 36.92 -6.95 -21.68
CA ASP A 10 35.48 -6.79 -21.46
C ASP A 10 35.34 -6.04 -20.15
N ASP A 11 35.46 -4.71 -20.21
CA ASP A 11 35.01 -3.85 -19.13
C ASP A 11 33.49 -3.90 -19.20
N GLU A 12 32.86 -4.76 -18.40
CA GLU A 12 31.44 -4.61 -18.09
C GLU A 12 31.27 -3.19 -17.54
N PRO A 13 30.25 -2.44 -18.00
CA PRO A 13 29.98 -1.12 -17.42
C PRO A 13 29.79 -1.30 -15.93
N GLU A 14 30.60 -0.63 -15.11
CA GLU A 14 30.37 -0.53 -13.67
C GLU A 14 28.91 -0.04 -13.50
N GLU A 15 28.06 -0.89 -12.96
CA GLU A 15 26.71 -0.47 -12.55
C GLU A 15 26.89 0.69 -11.59
N MET A 16 26.43 1.88 -11.98
CA MET A 16 26.46 3.02 -11.07
C MET A 16 25.67 2.63 -9.81
N PRO A 17 26.24 2.90 -8.62
CA PRO A 17 25.55 2.58 -7.38
C PRO A 17 24.18 3.26 -7.37
N PHE A 18 23.16 2.53 -6.92
CA PHE A 18 21.82 3.07 -6.76
C PHE A 18 21.86 4.27 -5.78
N GLU A 19 21.41 5.44 -6.23
CA GLU A 19 21.39 6.62 -5.36
C GLU A 19 20.09 6.65 -4.55
N TYR A 20 20.25 6.63 -3.22
CA TYR A 20 19.18 6.93 -2.28
C TYR A 20 19.08 8.45 -2.13
N ASP A 21 18.24 9.09 -2.93
CA ASP A 21 18.22 10.54 -3.15
C ASP A 21 17.00 11.28 -2.57
N LEU A 22 16.17 10.57 -1.80
CA LEU A 22 14.95 11.16 -1.24
C LEU A 22 15.02 11.30 0.28
N THR A 23 14.78 12.52 0.74
CA THR A 23 14.38 12.79 2.12
C THR A 23 12.86 12.77 2.26
N ILE A 24 12.35 12.67 3.50
CA ILE A 24 10.92 12.82 3.77
C ILE A 24 10.42 14.19 3.24
N GLU A 25 11.23 15.24 3.34
CA GLU A 25 10.88 16.58 2.88
C GLU A 25 10.73 16.64 1.34
N ASP A 26 11.57 15.92 0.60
CA ASP A 26 11.49 15.82 -0.87
C ASP A 26 10.22 15.11 -1.32
N MET A 27 9.69 14.19 -0.52
CA MET A 27 8.46 13.47 -0.84
C MET A 27 7.25 14.38 -1.00
N TRP A 28 7.20 15.48 -0.24
CA TRP A 28 6.08 16.41 -0.27
C TRP A 28 6.09 17.39 -1.45
N ASN A 29 7.27 17.61 -2.05
CA ASN A 29 7.46 18.65 -3.06
C ASN A 29 7.32 18.14 -4.50
N ASP A 30 7.32 16.83 -4.72
CA ASP A 30 7.65 16.25 -6.04
C ASP A 30 6.47 15.57 -6.75
N ILE A 31 5.26 15.60 -6.20
CA ILE A 31 4.11 14.91 -6.79
C ILE A 31 3.00 15.89 -7.15
N PRO A 32 2.55 15.87 -8.40
CA PRO A 32 1.29 16.50 -8.79
C PRO A 32 0.13 15.72 -8.20
N ILE A 33 -0.17 15.96 -6.92
CA ILE A 33 -1.30 15.38 -6.19
C ILE A 33 -2.58 15.64 -7.00
N ASN A 34 -3.44 14.64 -7.12
CA ASN A 34 -4.76 14.67 -7.76
C ASN A 34 -4.84 14.75 -9.30
N GLN A 35 -3.73 14.79 -10.03
CA GLN A 35 -3.78 14.91 -11.49
C GLN A 35 -3.15 13.74 -12.26
N THR A 36 -2.57 12.79 -11.54
CA THR A 36 -1.86 11.67 -12.15
C THR A 36 -2.83 10.59 -12.60
N SER A 37 -2.77 10.18 -13.86
CA SER A 37 -3.58 9.08 -14.40
C SER A 37 -3.19 7.74 -13.79
N ALA A 38 -4.05 6.74 -13.91
CA ALA A 38 -3.71 5.38 -13.48
C ALA A 38 -2.47 4.85 -14.20
N SER A 39 -2.35 5.10 -15.49
CA SER A 39 -1.18 4.67 -16.27
C SER A 39 0.12 5.32 -15.83
N ASP A 40 0.09 6.59 -15.40
CA ASP A 40 1.29 7.26 -14.89
C ASP A 40 1.74 6.67 -13.56
N ILE A 41 0.82 6.43 -12.62
CA ILE A 41 1.11 5.76 -11.34
C ILE A 41 1.68 4.36 -11.57
N ILE A 42 1.11 3.58 -12.49
CA ILE A 42 1.60 2.25 -12.84
C ILE A 42 3.04 2.34 -13.38
N ASN A 43 3.29 3.24 -14.32
CA ASN A 43 4.62 3.42 -14.92
C ASN A 43 5.67 3.86 -13.89
N MET A 44 5.32 4.83 -13.04
CA MET A 44 6.19 5.28 -11.95
C MET A 44 6.46 4.17 -10.91
N THR A 45 5.49 3.27 -10.69
CA THR A 45 5.66 2.12 -9.79
C THR A 45 6.65 1.11 -10.37
N TYR A 46 6.65 0.88 -11.68
CA TYR A 46 7.66 0.01 -12.31
C TYR A 46 9.09 0.54 -12.14
N ASP A 47 9.30 1.86 -12.06
CA ASP A 47 10.63 2.42 -11.84
C ASP A 47 11.25 2.01 -10.50
N PHE A 48 10.45 1.55 -9.54
CA PHE A 48 10.95 1.03 -8.28
C PHE A 48 11.74 -0.28 -8.42
N GLU A 49 11.54 -1.06 -9.50
CA GLU A 49 12.27 -2.32 -9.74
C GLU A 49 13.79 -2.15 -9.71
N LYS A 50 14.28 -0.94 -9.98
CA LYS A 50 15.70 -0.60 -9.92
C LYS A 50 16.26 -0.52 -8.48
N SER A 51 15.39 -0.42 -7.48
CA SER A 51 15.83 -0.32 -6.09
C SER A 51 16.27 -1.67 -5.53
N PRO A 52 17.47 -1.76 -4.91
CA PRO A 52 17.94 -3.00 -4.30
C PRO A 52 17.13 -3.43 -3.08
N ARG A 53 16.26 -2.56 -2.53
CA ARG A 53 15.37 -2.88 -1.41
C ARG A 53 14.09 -3.57 -1.84
N ILE A 54 13.79 -3.55 -3.14
CA ILE A 54 12.62 -4.27 -3.66
C ILE A 54 12.95 -5.75 -3.71
N THR A 55 12.26 -6.52 -2.87
CA THR A 55 12.36 -7.97 -2.88
C THR A 55 11.56 -8.55 -4.05
N ASN A 56 10.41 -7.93 -4.34
CA ASN A 56 9.56 -8.36 -5.44
C ASN A 56 8.64 -7.21 -5.92
N LEU A 57 8.55 -7.01 -7.23
CA LEU A 57 7.53 -6.21 -7.88
C LEU A 57 6.75 -7.13 -8.81
N THR A 58 5.49 -7.37 -8.51
CA THR A 58 4.69 -8.38 -9.20
C THR A 58 3.46 -7.76 -9.85
N GLU A 59 3.24 -8.00 -11.13
CA GLU A 59 1.90 -7.91 -11.72
C GLU A 59 1.04 -9.07 -11.19
N ILE A 60 0.34 -8.82 -10.09
CA ILE A 60 -0.43 -9.86 -9.39
C ILE A 60 -1.72 -10.22 -10.12
N GLY A 61 -2.15 -9.39 -11.06
CA GLY A 61 -3.31 -9.57 -11.92
C GLY A 61 -3.65 -8.32 -12.71
N TYR A 62 -4.86 -8.26 -13.21
CA TYR A 62 -5.34 -7.16 -14.05
C TYR A 62 -6.72 -6.71 -13.57
N SER A 63 -7.00 -5.40 -13.72
CA SER A 63 -8.33 -4.82 -13.49
C SER A 63 -9.33 -5.35 -14.52
N MET A 64 -10.59 -4.96 -14.37
CA MET A 64 -11.66 -5.33 -15.29
C MET A 64 -11.37 -4.88 -16.74
N ASN A 65 -10.74 -3.73 -16.94
CA ASN A 65 -10.36 -3.21 -18.25
C ASN A 65 -8.94 -3.64 -18.68
N GLY A 66 -8.28 -4.53 -17.94
CA GLY A 66 -6.98 -5.08 -18.30
C GLY A 66 -5.77 -4.21 -17.91
N GLN A 67 -5.93 -3.26 -16.99
CA GLN A 67 -4.80 -2.50 -16.44
C GLN A 67 -4.05 -3.36 -15.41
N PRO A 68 -2.69 -3.37 -15.40
CA PRO A 68 -1.93 -4.19 -14.47
C PRO A 68 -2.12 -3.72 -13.02
N LEU A 69 -2.22 -4.68 -12.11
CA LEU A 69 -2.31 -4.47 -10.68
C LEU A 69 -0.99 -4.87 -10.04
N LEU A 70 -0.30 -3.89 -9.45
CA LEU A 70 1.07 -4.01 -8.98
C LEU A 70 1.14 -4.15 -7.46
N LEU A 71 1.84 -5.20 -7.03
CA LEU A 71 2.21 -5.43 -5.64
C LEU A 71 3.71 -5.21 -5.50
N VAL A 72 4.10 -4.31 -4.61
CA VAL A 72 5.50 -4.00 -4.29
C VAL A 72 5.82 -4.57 -2.92
N GLU A 73 6.89 -5.35 -2.82
CA GLU A 73 7.28 -6.08 -1.61
C GLU A 73 8.71 -5.70 -1.22
N PHE A 74 8.92 -5.36 0.08
CA PHE A 74 10.19 -4.97 0.68
C PHE A 74 10.49 -5.85 1.88
N GLY A 75 11.76 -6.11 2.15
CA GLY A 75 12.24 -6.94 3.26
C GLY A 75 12.49 -8.39 2.86
N ASP A 76 13.08 -9.16 3.75
CA ASP A 76 13.55 -10.52 3.46
C ASP A 76 12.44 -11.59 3.48
N TYR A 77 11.25 -11.22 3.92
CA TYR A 77 10.11 -12.13 4.13
C TYR A 77 10.44 -13.33 5.03
N ASP A 78 11.34 -13.10 6.02
CA ASP A 78 11.54 -14.04 7.10
C ASP A 78 10.22 -14.21 7.88
N PRO A 79 9.72 -15.44 8.07
CA PRO A 79 8.50 -15.70 8.83
C PRO A 79 8.54 -15.23 10.30
N ALA A 80 9.74 -14.99 10.85
CA ALA A 80 9.91 -14.44 12.19
C ALA A 80 9.65 -12.92 12.26
N ILE A 81 9.63 -12.24 11.12
CA ILE A 81 9.45 -10.78 11.00
C ILE A 81 8.00 -10.51 10.55
N PRO A 82 7.23 -9.67 11.28
CA PRO A 82 5.86 -9.37 10.90
C PRO A 82 5.79 -8.64 9.56
N THR A 83 4.78 -8.96 8.77
CA THR A 83 4.51 -8.28 7.49
C THR A 83 3.36 -7.29 7.65
N VAL A 84 3.58 -6.05 7.21
CA VAL A 84 2.56 -5.01 7.10
C VAL A 84 2.14 -4.89 5.63
N TYR A 85 0.84 -4.96 5.38
CA TYR A 85 0.25 -4.90 4.05
C TYR A 85 -0.65 -3.68 3.90
N PHE A 86 -0.26 -2.75 3.03
CA PHE A 86 -1.04 -1.59 2.67
C PHE A 86 -1.81 -1.83 1.38
N VAL A 87 -3.08 -1.45 1.38
CA VAL A 87 -3.98 -1.52 0.22
C VAL A 87 -4.58 -0.15 -0.02
N ALA A 88 -4.42 0.36 -1.23
CA ALA A 88 -4.93 1.69 -1.58
C ALA A 88 -5.86 1.67 -2.79
N ALA A 89 -6.70 2.70 -2.87
CA ALA A 89 -7.59 2.94 -4.00
C ALA A 89 -8.58 1.83 -4.30
N GLN A 90 -9.23 1.27 -3.29
CA GLN A 90 -10.44 0.49 -3.52
C GLN A 90 -11.53 1.36 -4.17
N HIS A 91 -11.51 2.67 -3.89
CA HIS A 91 -12.36 3.66 -4.55
C HIS A 91 -11.50 4.56 -5.46
N GLY A 92 -11.83 4.57 -6.75
CA GLY A 92 -11.04 5.29 -7.75
C GLY A 92 -11.12 6.82 -7.63
N ASN A 93 -12.18 7.35 -7.01
CA ASN A 93 -12.36 8.77 -6.75
C ASN A 93 -11.73 9.27 -5.44
N GLU A 94 -10.82 8.49 -4.84
CA GLU A 94 -10.07 8.80 -3.63
C GLU A 94 -8.57 8.95 -3.96
N PRO A 95 -8.16 10.04 -4.67
CA PRO A 95 -6.79 10.20 -5.16
C PRO A 95 -5.73 10.19 -4.07
N ALA A 96 -6.00 10.79 -2.90
CA ALA A 96 -5.02 10.87 -1.83
C ALA A 96 -4.59 9.49 -1.29
N SER A 97 -5.46 8.47 -1.39
CA SER A 97 -5.10 7.11 -0.99
C SER A 97 -4.04 6.50 -1.90
N VAL A 98 -4.15 6.72 -3.23
CA VAL A 98 -3.15 6.28 -4.21
C VAL A 98 -1.83 7.03 -4.01
N ASP A 99 -1.93 8.36 -3.93
CA ASP A 99 -0.76 9.23 -3.82
C ASP A 99 0.03 8.89 -2.55
N SER A 100 -0.65 8.65 -1.42
CA SER A 100 -0.02 8.24 -0.17
C SER A 100 0.64 6.85 -0.26
N ALA A 101 -0.01 5.88 -0.90
CA ALA A 101 0.56 4.54 -1.06
C ALA A 101 1.77 4.55 -2.01
N TYR A 102 1.70 5.34 -3.09
CA TYR A 102 2.83 5.54 -3.99
C TYR A 102 4.00 6.20 -3.26
N LEU A 103 3.74 7.26 -2.49
CA LEU A 103 4.77 7.94 -1.69
C LEU A 103 5.41 7.03 -0.66
N LEU A 104 4.60 6.22 0.02
CA LEU A 104 5.08 5.22 0.95
C LEU A 104 6.05 4.25 0.25
N ALA A 105 5.62 3.64 -0.86
CA ALA A 105 6.47 2.73 -1.63
C ALA A 105 7.74 3.41 -2.15
N ARG A 106 7.63 4.66 -2.62
CA ARG A 106 8.77 5.46 -3.09
C ARG A 106 9.76 5.74 -1.96
N HIS A 107 9.28 6.08 -0.75
CA HIS A 107 10.14 6.30 0.41
C HIS A 107 10.93 5.03 0.76
N PHE A 108 10.28 3.88 0.81
CA PHE A 108 10.96 2.62 1.09
C PHE A 108 11.92 2.21 -0.04
N ALA A 109 11.61 2.53 -1.28
CA ALA A 109 12.49 2.25 -2.42
C ALA A 109 13.72 3.16 -2.47
N ARG A 110 13.58 4.46 -2.15
CA ARG A 110 14.58 5.49 -2.43
C ARG A 110 15.01 6.34 -1.24
N GLY A 111 14.36 6.20 -0.08
CA GLY A 111 14.73 6.91 1.14
C GLY A 111 16.11 6.53 1.66
N SER A 112 16.70 7.39 2.49
CA SER A 112 18.04 7.17 3.02
C SER A 112 18.16 5.84 3.79
N PRO A 113 19.33 5.17 3.76
CA PRO A 113 19.53 3.95 4.54
C PRO A 113 19.31 4.15 6.04
N GLU A 114 19.65 5.31 6.56
CA GLU A 114 19.51 5.66 7.98
C GLU A 114 18.03 5.70 8.41
N GLU A 115 17.13 6.08 7.49
CA GLU A 115 15.68 6.16 7.77
C GLU A 115 14.98 4.84 7.52
N VAL A 116 15.29 4.16 6.43
CA VAL A 116 14.51 3.02 5.92
C VAL A 116 14.99 1.68 6.45
N ASP A 117 16.32 1.44 6.47
CA ASP A 117 16.86 0.13 6.79
C ASP A 117 16.51 -0.34 8.22
N PRO A 118 16.54 0.53 9.27
CA PRO A 118 16.13 0.13 10.61
C PRO A 118 14.65 -0.28 10.72
N ILE A 119 13.80 0.16 9.80
CA ILE A 119 12.40 -0.25 9.74
C ILE A 119 12.29 -1.62 9.08
N LEU A 120 12.95 -1.83 7.93
CA LEU A 120 12.94 -3.10 7.20
C LEU A 120 13.65 -4.25 7.95
N GLU A 121 14.52 -3.95 8.93
CA GLU A 121 15.05 -4.95 9.85
C GLU A 121 13.97 -5.52 10.81
N LYS A 122 12.87 -4.82 11.00
CA LYS A 122 11.81 -5.16 11.97
C LYS A 122 10.51 -5.62 11.34
N ILE A 123 10.24 -5.19 10.10
CA ILE A 123 9.02 -5.54 9.37
C ILE A 123 9.34 -5.88 7.92
N ASN A 124 8.55 -6.77 7.35
CA ASN A 124 8.36 -6.84 5.91
C ASN A 124 7.23 -5.88 5.51
N LEU A 125 7.35 -5.26 4.35
CA LEU A 125 6.35 -4.34 3.85
C LEU A 125 5.83 -4.82 2.50
N ALA A 126 4.52 -4.83 2.33
CA ALA A 126 3.86 -5.03 1.04
C ALA A 126 2.92 -3.86 0.77
N VAL A 127 2.98 -3.29 -0.42
CA VAL A 127 2.15 -2.16 -0.84
C VAL A 127 1.42 -2.49 -2.12
N PHE A 128 0.10 -2.55 -2.06
CA PHE A 128 -0.75 -2.61 -3.24
C PHE A 128 -1.17 -1.18 -3.58
N VAL A 129 -0.37 -0.54 -4.42
CA VAL A 129 -0.40 0.92 -4.65
C VAL A 129 -1.75 1.39 -5.18
N MET A 130 -2.37 0.61 -6.07
CA MET A 130 -3.66 0.99 -6.69
C MET A 130 -4.45 -0.25 -7.11
N VAL A 131 -5.53 -0.52 -6.38
CA VAL A 131 -6.40 -1.68 -6.65
C VAL A 131 -7.40 -1.42 -7.78
N ASN A 132 -7.86 -0.17 -7.93
CA ASN A 132 -8.94 0.22 -8.87
C ASN A 132 -8.48 1.28 -9.88
N PRO A 133 -7.57 0.94 -10.80
CA PRO A 133 -7.09 1.88 -11.82
C PRO A 133 -8.23 2.35 -12.76
N ASP A 134 -9.17 1.47 -13.06
CA ASP A 134 -10.31 1.81 -13.93
C ASP A 134 -11.21 2.87 -13.30
N GLY A 135 -11.48 2.73 -12.00
CA GLY A 135 -12.22 3.73 -11.24
C GLY A 135 -11.44 5.04 -11.11
N ARG A 136 -10.11 4.98 -10.97
CA ARG A 136 -9.22 6.16 -10.93
C ARG A 136 -9.36 6.98 -12.21
N ASP A 137 -9.22 6.36 -13.37
CA ASP A 137 -9.32 7.03 -14.67
C ASP A 137 -10.73 7.58 -14.92
N ALA A 138 -11.76 6.90 -14.42
CA ALA A 138 -13.15 7.35 -14.53
C ALA A 138 -13.57 8.38 -13.47
N GLY A 139 -12.73 8.66 -12.45
CA GLY A 139 -13.12 9.47 -11.29
C GLY A 139 -14.29 8.87 -10.52
N SER A 140 -14.43 7.55 -10.53
CA SER A 140 -15.56 6.80 -9.98
C SER A 140 -15.20 6.08 -8.69
N ARG A 141 -16.16 6.00 -7.75
CA ARG A 141 -16.01 5.19 -6.55
C ARG A 141 -15.86 3.69 -6.89
N GLY A 142 -16.72 3.20 -7.76
CA GLY A 142 -16.72 1.79 -8.20
C GLY A 142 -15.64 1.49 -9.25
N ASN A 143 -15.41 0.20 -9.49
CA ASN A 143 -14.59 -0.26 -10.60
C ASN A 143 -15.30 -0.06 -11.96
N ALA A 144 -14.75 -0.61 -13.05
CA ALA A 144 -15.37 -0.50 -14.39
C ALA A 144 -16.81 -1.04 -14.48
N ASN A 145 -17.19 -1.97 -13.61
CA ASN A 145 -18.57 -2.47 -13.49
C ASN A 145 -19.45 -1.61 -12.57
N GLY A 146 -18.91 -0.54 -11.95
CA GLY A 146 -19.61 0.27 -10.97
C GLY A 146 -19.71 -0.39 -9.58
N THR A 147 -18.99 -1.49 -9.34
CA THR A 147 -19.02 -2.19 -8.07
C THR A 147 -18.09 -1.49 -7.05
N ASP A 148 -18.62 -1.24 -5.85
CA ASP A 148 -17.83 -0.81 -4.70
C ASP A 148 -16.96 -1.98 -4.21
N LEU A 149 -15.64 -1.92 -4.48
CA LEU A 149 -14.71 -3.01 -4.14
C LEU A 149 -14.61 -3.23 -2.63
N ASN A 150 -14.78 -2.17 -1.82
CA ASN A 150 -14.84 -2.28 -0.36
C ASN A 150 -16.21 -2.79 0.15
N ARG A 151 -16.95 -3.47 -0.71
CA ARG A 151 -18.16 -4.26 -0.42
C ARG A 151 -18.14 -5.61 -1.14
N ASP A 152 -17.03 -5.96 -1.79
CA ASP A 152 -16.90 -7.20 -2.56
C ASP A 152 -16.09 -8.30 -1.84
N HIS A 153 -15.44 -8.01 -0.71
CA HIS A 153 -14.53 -8.94 0.00
C HIS A 153 -15.17 -10.28 0.38
N MET A 154 -16.48 -10.31 0.61
CA MET A 154 -17.21 -11.56 0.88
C MET A 154 -17.70 -12.27 -0.38
N LYS A 155 -18.03 -11.51 -1.42
CA LYS A 155 -18.64 -12.07 -2.64
C LYS A 155 -17.60 -12.43 -3.66
N LEU A 156 -16.51 -11.67 -3.72
CA LEU A 156 -15.40 -11.82 -4.66
C LEU A 156 -15.89 -11.97 -6.11
N LEU A 157 -16.81 -11.09 -6.52
CA LEU A 157 -17.36 -11.11 -7.86
C LEU A 157 -16.39 -10.46 -8.86
N GLU A 158 -15.77 -9.37 -8.44
CA GLU A 158 -14.89 -8.57 -9.27
C GLU A 158 -13.46 -9.14 -9.34
N PRO A 159 -12.73 -8.96 -10.45
CA PRO A 159 -11.35 -9.43 -10.57
C PRO A 159 -10.43 -8.78 -9.53
N GLU A 160 -10.60 -7.48 -9.29
CA GLU A 160 -9.81 -6.72 -8.31
C GLU A 160 -9.99 -7.27 -6.89
N GLY A 161 -11.22 -7.58 -6.48
CA GLY A 161 -11.53 -8.20 -5.19
C GLY A 161 -10.85 -9.55 -5.01
N LYS A 162 -10.89 -10.40 -6.05
CA LYS A 162 -10.20 -11.71 -6.07
C LYS A 162 -8.69 -11.56 -5.96
N ILE A 163 -8.13 -10.53 -6.61
CA ILE A 163 -6.70 -10.28 -6.61
C ILE A 163 -6.25 -9.77 -5.25
N MET A 164 -7.01 -8.87 -4.60
CA MET A 164 -6.74 -8.46 -3.21
C MET A 164 -6.71 -9.66 -2.26
N GLN A 165 -7.68 -10.55 -2.36
CA GLN A 165 -7.72 -11.78 -1.56
C GLN A 165 -6.54 -12.70 -1.85
N LYS A 166 -6.13 -12.83 -3.13
CA LYS A 166 -4.95 -13.60 -3.54
C LYS A 166 -3.66 -13.00 -2.97
N ALA A 167 -3.53 -11.66 -3.00
CA ALA A 167 -2.40 -10.96 -2.39
C ALA A 167 -2.32 -11.23 -0.88
N PHE A 168 -3.43 -11.06 -0.16
CA PHE A 168 -3.52 -11.38 1.27
C PHE A 168 -3.10 -12.82 1.58
N GLN A 169 -3.61 -13.78 0.81
CA GLN A 169 -3.26 -15.20 0.98
C GLN A 169 -1.80 -15.51 0.65
N LYS A 170 -1.18 -14.77 -0.29
CA LYS A 170 0.25 -14.92 -0.61
C LYS A 170 1.13 -14.35 0.50
N ILE A 171 0.76 -13.17 1.00
CA ILE A 171 1.58 -12.38 1.93
C ILE A 171 1.45 -12.90 3.37
N HIS A 172 0.26 -13.38 3.77
CA HIS A 172 -0.06 -13.72 5.16
C HIS A 172 0.29 -12.58 6.15
N PRO A 173 -0.24 -11.36 5.95
CA PRO A 173 0.18 -10.20 6.71
C PRO A 173 -0.23 -10.30 8.18
N SER A 174 0.66 -9.85 9.06
CA SER A 174 0.37 -9.65 10.48
C SER A 174 -0.53 -8.43 10.69
N VAL A 175 -0.32 -7.38 9.87
CA VAL A 175 -1.08 -6.13 9.90
C VAL A 175 -1.55 -5.79 8.49
N THR A 176 -2.81 -5.36 8.37
CA THR A 176 -3.40 -4.88 7.11
C THR A 176 -3.92 -3.47 7.28
N VAL A 177 -3.59 -2.58 6.36
CA VAL A 177 -4.02 -1.17 6.37
C VAL A 177 -4.76 -0.86 5.08
N ASP A 178 -6.02 -0.42 5.20
CA ASP A 178 -6.89 0.00 4.10
C ASP A 178 -6.88 1.53 3.98
N MET A 179 -6.31 2.04 2.90
CA MET A 179 -6.10 3.47 2.70
C MET A 179 -7.24 4.09 1.91
N HIS A 180 -7.91 5.06 2.54
CA HIS A 180 -9.04 5.79 1.97
C HIS A 180 -8.85 7.30 2.03
N GLU A 181 -9.69 8.02 1.28
CA GLU A 181 -9.85 9.47 1.39
C GLU A 181 -11.30 9.81 1.72
N PHE A 182 -11.50 10.74 2.65
CA PHE A 182 -12.82 11.25 2.98
C PHE A 182 -13.13 12.53 2.20
N GLY A 183 -14.17 12.48 1.38
CA GLY A 183 -14.78 13.68 0.81
C GLY A 183 -15.75 14.30 1.81
N GLY A 184 -15.40 15.41 2.43
CA GLY A 184 -16.31 16.13 3.31
C GLY A 184 -15.74 17.43 3.86
N ALA A 185 -16.59 18.46 4.01
CA ALA A 185 -16.26 19.70 4.69
C ALA A 185 -16.26 19.43 6.21
N GLY A 186 -15.11 19.06 6.75
CA GLY A 186 -14.94 18.82 8.18
C GLY A 186 -13.57 19.24 8.67
N THR A 187 -13.44 19.34 9.98
CA THR A 187 -12.18 19.64 10.67
C THR A 187 -11.32 18.38 10.88
N ILE A 188 -11.76 17.22 10.39
CA ILE A 188 -11.04 15.96 10.53
C ILE A 188 -10.07 15.87 9.37
N ILE A 189 -8.77 15.90 9.68
CA ILE A 189 -7.70 15.79 8.69
C ILE A 189 -7.27 14.32 8.56
N PHE A 190 -7.32 13.56 9.64
CA PHE A 190 -6.89 12.18 9.67
C PHE A 190 -7.82 11.31 10.53
N GLN A 191 -8.11 10.10 10.05
CA GLN A 191 -8.90 9.12 10.80
C GLN A 191 -8.26 7.74 10.69
N VAL A 192 -8.14 7.06 11.82
CA VAL A 192 -7.82 5.63 11.89
C VAL A 192 -9.05 4.89 12.40
N ALA A 193 -9.33 3.72 11.89
CA ALA A 193 -10.50 2.95 12.25
C ALA A 193 -10.21 1.45 12.37
N ALA A 194 -10.12 0.97 13.59
CA ALA A 194 -10.03 -0.46 13.89
C ALA A 194 -11.28 -1.24 13.39
N PRO A 195 -11.19 -2.56 13.22
CA PRO A 195 -12.31 -3.39 12.78
C PRO A 195 -13.43 -3.37 13.82
N GLN A 196 -14.66 -3.46 13.35
CA GLN A 196 -15.86 -3.42 14.18
C GLN A 196 -16.73 -4.68 14.06
N ASN A 197 -16.30 -5.68 13.27
CA ASN A 197 -17.06 -6.91 13.12
C ASN A 197 -17.03 -7.73 14.42
N PRO A 198 -18.19 -8.11 14.99
CA PRO A 198 -18.25 -8.80 16.28
C PRO A 198 -17.75 -10.26 16.22
N THR A 199 -17.50 -10.80 15.02
CA THR A 199 -16.94 -12.16 14.86
C THR A 199 -15.42 -12.17 14.79
N THR A 200 -14.79 -11.01 14.81
CA THR A 200 -13.32 -10.89 14.89
C THR A 200 -12.81 -11.50 16.20
N HIS A 201 -11.71 -12.26 16.13
CA HIS A 201 -11.11 -12.83 17.33
C HIS A 201 -10.75 -11.72 18.35
N PRO A 202 -11.05 -11.89 19.64
CA PRO A 202 -10.84 -10.84 20.64
C PRO A 202 -9.42 -10.30 20.72
N ASP A 203 -8.40 -11.16 20.54
CA ASP A 203 -7.00 -10.72 20.57
C ASP A 203 -6.63 -9.87 19.34
N VAL A 204 -7.14 -10.22 18.16
CA VAL A 204 -6.97 -9.42 16.94
C VAL A 204 -7.63 -8.05 17.10
N LEU A 205 -8.85 -8.04 17.63
CA LEU A 205 -9.59 -6.80 17.89
C LEU A 205 -8.84 -5.92 18.90
N ALA A 206 -8.37 -6.50 20.01
CA ALA A 206 -7.61 -5.76 21.02
C ALA A 206 -6.30 -5.19 20.44
N ALA A 207 -5.56 -5.97 19.67
CA ALA A 207 -4.33 -5.52 19.01
C ALA A 207 -4.61 -4.41 17.98
N SER A 208 -5.72 -4.47 17.25
CA SER A 208 -6.13 -3.43 16.31
C SER A 208 -6.44 -2.12 17.02
N TYR A 209 -7.11 -2.15 18.17
CA TYR A 209 -7.38 -0.93 18.96
C TYR A 209 -6.12 -0.33 19.59
N VAL A 210 -5.17 -1.15 20.01
CA VAL A 210 -3.86 -0.66 20.49
C VAL A 210 -3.14 0.05 19.33
N LEU A 211 -3.04 -0.60 18.18
CA LEU A 211 -2.38 -0.01 17.01
C LEU A 211 -3.09 1.27 16.53
N GLU A 212 -4.43 1.32 16.53
CA GLU A 212 -5.20 2.52 16.23
C GLU A 212 -4.80 3.69 17.14
N THR A 213 -4.70 3.42 18.44
CA THR A 213 -4.34 4.43 19.45
C THR A 213 -2.91 4.91 19.25
N ASP A 214 -1.95 3.99 19.11
CA ASP A 214 -0.53 4.31 18.94
C ASP A 214 -0.27 5.14 17.68
N VAL A 215 -0.93 4.80 16.55
CA VAL A 215 -0.80 5.56 15.30
C VAL A 215 -1.37 6.98 15.46
N ILE A 216 -2.52 7.12 16.11
CA ILE A 216 -3.14 8.43 16.36
C ILE A 216 -2.27 9.30 17.27
N GLU A 217 -1.74 8.72 18.35
CA GLU A 217 -0.86 9.44 19.26
C GLU A 217 0.41 9.90 18.52
N ALA A 218 1.06 9.04 17.76
CA ALA A 218 2.24 9.39 16.98
C ALA A 218 1.98 10.53 15.98
N ILE A 219 0.86 10.49 15.25
CA ILE A 219 0.49 11.55 14.30
C ILE A 219 0.19 12.87 15.01
N ASN A 220 -0.49 12.82 16.16
CA ASN A 220 -0.79 14.02 16.93
C ASN A 220 0.48 14.65 17.52
N GLU A 221 1.42 13.84 18.00
CA GLU A 221 2.71 14.30 18.52
C GLU A 221 3.57 14.94 17.42
N GLU A 222 3.66 14.30 16.26
CA GLU A 222 4.53 14.76 15.17
C GLU A 222 3.95 15.97 14.43
N TRP A 223 2.65 15.95 14.12
CA TRP A 223 2.03 16.91 13.20
C TRP A 223 0.99 17.83 13.85
N GLY A 224 0.54 17.56 15.07
CA GLY A 224 -0.49 18.34 15.74
C GLY A 224 -1.86 18.26 15.08
N PHE A 225 -2.11 17.24 14.27
CA PHE A 225 -3.39 17.05 13.59
C PHE A 225 -4.45 16.57 14.57
N GLY A 226 -5.64 17.17 14.51
CA GLY A 226 -6.82 16.61 15.16
C GLY A 226 -7.21 15.31 14.44
N SER A 227 -7.03 14.19 15.11
CA SER A 227 -7.44 12.88 14.61
C SER A 227 -8.69 12.40 15.32
N VAL A 228 -9.46 11.55 14.65
CA VAL A 228 -10.65 10.92 15.22
C VAL A 228 -10.52 9.42 15.12
N THR A 229 -10.74 8.75 16.27
CA THR A 229 -10.96 7.32 16.33
C THR A 229 -12.41 7.03 15.99
N ASN A 230 -12.60 5.94 15.23
CA ASN A 230 -13.87 5.23 15.04
C ASN A 230 -15.09 6.00 14.51
N TYR A 231 -15.65 5.44 13.47
CA TYR A 231 -17.10 5.55 13.26
C TYR A 231 -17.84 4.94 14.44
N PRO A 232 -18.94 5.56 14.90
CA PRO A 232 -19.81 4.86 15.83
C PRO A 232 -20.25 3.53 15.22
N PRO A 233 -20.26 2.44 15.99
CA PRO A 233 -20.61 1.13 15.47
C PRO A 233 -22.05 1.15 14.93
N THR A 234 -22.17 0.87 13.65
CA THR A 234 -23.44 0.74 12.94
C THR A 234 -23.49 -0.64 12.28
N THR A 235 -24.67 -1.11 11.92
CA THR A 235 -24.79 -2.39 11.20
C THR A 235 -23.95 -2.38 9.92
N SER A 236 -23.86 -1.24 9.23
CA SER A 236 -23.05 -1.11 8.01
C SER A 236 -21.55 -1.10 8.29
N SER A 237 -21.09 -0.50 9.42
CA SER A 237 -19.65 -0.45 9.76
C SER A 237 -19.11 -1.79 10.28
N GLN A 238 -20.00 -2.72 10.66
CA GLN A 238 -19.68 -4.08 11.10
C GLN A 238 -19.69 -5.12 9.98
N ASP A 239 -20.02 -4.72 8.75
CA ASP A 239 -20.17 -5.62 7.62
C ASP A 239 -18.82 -6.28 7.26
N SER A 240 -18.83 -7.61 7.15
CA SER A 240 -17.66 -8.42 6.75
C SER A 240 -17.25 -8.20 5.30
N SER A 241 -18.02 -7.51 4.49
CA SER A 241 -17.64 -7.13 3.12
C SER A 241 -16.67 -5.93 3.08
N ILE A 242 -16.49 -5.23 4.21
CA ILE A 242 -15.53 -4.13 4.35
C ILE A 242 -14.14 -4.70 4.63
N HIS A 243 -13.13 -4.17 3.98
CA HIS A 243 -11.74 -4.64 4.02
C HIS A 243 -11.21 -4.90 5.44
N ARG A 244 -11.21 -3.88 6.31
CA ARG A 244 -10.67 -4.00 7.67
C ARG A 244 -11.37 -5.07 8.50
N ASN A 245 -12.69 -5.25 8.34
CA ASN A 245 -13.45 -6.29 9.04
C ASN A 245 -13.16 -7.67 8.45
N HIS A 246 -13.08 -7.76 7.11
CA HIS A 246 -12.83 -9.01 6.41
C HIS A 246 -11.49 -9.62 6.84
N PHE A 247 -10.41 -8.86 6.74
CA PHE A 247 -9.08 -9.38 7.05
C PHE A 247 -8.85 -9.56 8.56
N ALA A 248 -9.52 -8.78 9.42
CA ALA A 248 -9.50 -9.01 10.85
C ALA A 248 -10.17 -10.34 11.25
N VAL A 249 -11.28 -10.71 10.62
CA VAL A 249 -11.92 -12.03 10.81
C VAL A 249 -10.98 -13.16 10.36
N HIS A 250 -10.08 -12.91 9.40
CA HIS A 250 -9.08 -13.86 8.93
C HIS A 250 -7.75 -13.80 9.70
N GLY A 251 -7.70 -13.06 10.82
CA GLY A 251 -6.62 -13.12 11.79
C GLY A 251 -5.52 -12.05 11.62
N SER A 252 -5.65 -11.11 10.68
CA SER A 252 -4.74 -9.97 10.55
C SER A 252 -5.18 -8.80 11.44
N VAL A 253 -4.28 -8.19 12.20
CA VAL A 253 -4.53 -6.89 12.84
C VAL A 253 -4.85 -5.89 11.72
N SER A 254 -5.92 -5.10 11.85
CA SER A 254 -6.43 -4.37 10.70
C SER A 254 -6.85 -2.93 11.06
N LEU A 255 -6.54 -2.00 10.19
CA LEU A 255 -6.93 -0.60 10.27
C LEU A 255 -7.60 -0.14 8.97
#